data_03a2c80d871ffcbe3160f1a8b61a7fe4
#
_entry.id   03a2c80d871ffcbe3160f1a8b61a7fe4
#
_cell.length_a   1.000
_cell.length_b   1.000
_cell.length_c   1.000
_cell.angle_alpha   90.00
_cell.angle_beta   90.00
_cell.angle_gamma   90.00
#
_symmetry.space_group_name_H-M   'P 1'
#
loop_
_entity.id
_entity.type
_entity.pdbx_description
1 polymer ?
#
loop_
_entity_poly.entity_id
_entity_poly.type
_entity_poly.pdbx_seq_one_letter_code
_entity_poly.pdbx_strand_id
1 'polypeptide(L)'
;MPSRALAFSTLLSSHGTTKRLARRRTTPVLRAMNSPVGSDPAGAWIEENLNAGTITGQKFMGGSNWSSAYTYQTSSGQSFFVKTALGRTASEMFEGEALGLRAMGGTQTIKIPEVFHYGELPGPPSGEALRGGGSFIVMEHLNMKGAVDPSELGRQLALMHLSEPSDPNAQAGKFGFAVNNTIGGTPQPNTWCDDWIEFFRERRLRHQIRLAGDANITRLGDTLCSKMHKLFDGIEGGIKPSVLHGDLWSGNIAAIDGGKACIFDPATYYGHHEAEFGMSWCAGFSVSFWTAYNSVIPKAKGWDDRHDLLTVCSSGSVSSVKLLQII
;
A
#
# COMPACT_ATOMS: atom_id res chain seq x y z
N MET A 1 1.09 -15.96 25.41
CA MET A 1 1.62 -14.59 25.24
C MET A 1 0.88 -13.97 24.08
N PRO A 2 0.15 -12.84 24.24
CA PRO A 2 -0.65 -12.28 23.16
C PRO A 2 0.25 -11.54 22.16
N SER A 3 -0.09 -11.70 20.90
CA SER A 3 0.49 -11.12 19.68
C SER A 3 0.74 -9.60 19.79
N ARG A 4 1.99 -9.18 19.65
CA ARG A 4 2.40 -7.78 19.50
C ARG A 4 2.44 -7.40 18.02
N ALA A 5 1.30 -7.14 17.45
CA ALA A 5 1.23 -6.57 16.11
C ALA A 5 -0.01 -5.67 16.00
N LEU A 6 0.06 -4.47 16.61
CA LEU A 6 -0.92 -3.38 16.35
C LEU A 6 -0.67 -2.24 17.36
N ALA A 7 0.44 -1.50 17.22
CA ALA A 7 0.60 -0.21 17.90
C ALA A 7 1.85 0.53 17.41
N PHE A 8 1.84 1.08 16.19
CA PHE A 8 2.79 2.12 15.80
C PHE A 8 2.21 3.02 14.70
N SER A 9 1.10 3.70 15.04
CA SER A 9 0.62 4.84 14.25
C SER A 9 0.52 6.12 15.08
N THR A 10 1.29 6.23 16.18
CA THR A 10 1.17 7.41 17.06
C THR A 10 2.54 7.79 17.63
N LEU A 11 3.45 8.29 16.80
CA LEU A 11 4.63 9.01 17.29
C LEU A 11 5.26 9.81 16.15
N LEU A 12 4.70 10.98 15.87
CA LEU A 12 5.42 12.13 15.32
C LEU A 12 4.47 13.34 15.30
N SER A 13 4.26 13.93 16.49
CA SER A 13 3.79 15.30 16.61
C SER A 13 4.01 15.79 18.03
N SER A 14 5.15 16.36 18.29
CA SER A 14 5.33 17.33 19.39
C SER A 14 6.56 18.18 19.10
N HIS A 15 6.35 19.42 18.71
CA HIS A 15 7.04 20.61 19.25
C HIS A 15 6.37 21.85 18.64
N GLY A 16 5.70 22.59 19.51
CA GLY A 16 5.10 23.88 19.12
C GLY A 16 4.04 24.34 20.12
N THR A 17 4.49 24.91 21.22
CA THR A 17 3.68 25.56 22.26
C THR A 17 2.81 26.68 21.71
N THR A 18 1.49 26.57 21.85
CA THR A 18 0.61 27.72 22.14
C THR A 18 -0.67 27.23 22.81
N LYS A 19 -0.90 27.73 24.05
CA LYS A 19 -2.10 27.47 24.85
C LYS A 19 -3.33 28.07 24.16
N ARG A 20 -4.30 27.25 23.74
CA ARG A 20 -5.72 27.59 23.65
C ARG A 20 -6.53 26.39 24.12
N LEU A 21 -7.45 26.66 25.03
CA LEU A 21 -8.44 25.73 25.54
C LEU A 21 -9.16 25.05 24.39
N ALA A 22 -8.88 23.77 24.15
CA ALA A 22 -9.64 22.94 23.22
C ALA A 22 -10.63 22.11 24.03
N ARG A 23 -11.91 22.38 23.82
CA ARG A 23 -13.01 21.46 24.14
C ARG A 23 -12.63 20.07 23.65
N ARG A 24 -12.61 19.09 24.56
CA ARG A 24 -12.49 17.67 24.23
C ARG A 24 -13.61 17.31 23.25
N ARG A 25 -13.31 17.22 21.97
CA ARG A 25 -14.11 16.45 21.02
C ARG A 25 -13.75 14.99 21.30
N THR A 26 -14.62 14.31 21.98
CA THR A 26 -14.64 12.84 22.00
C THR A 26 -14.79 12.36 20.56
N THR A 27 -13.74 11.78 20.02
CA THR A 27 -13.82 11.02 18.75
C THR A 27 -14.90 9.95 18.98
N PRO A 28 -15.90 9.83 18.12
CA PRO A 28 -16.84 8.73 18.26
C PRO A 28 -16.06 7.44 18.03
N VAL A 29 -15.86 6.67 19.08
CA VAL A 29 -15.54 5.25 18.97
C VAL A 29 -16.65 4.67 18.11
N LEU A 30 -16.33 4.22 16.89
CA LEU A 30 -17.24 3.46 16.07
C LEU A 30 -17.69 2.26 16.90
N ARG A 31 -18.88 2.40 17.49
CA ARG A 31 -19.55 1.33 18.20
C ARG A 31 -19.69 0.20 17.17
N ALA A 32 -19.07 -0.95 17.44
CA ALA A 32 -19.28 -2.15 16.64
C ALA A 32 -20.78 -2.25 16.37
N MET A 33 -21.17 -2.08 15.11
CA MET A 33 -22.55 -2.31 14.71
C MET A 33 -22.78 -3.80 14.88
N ASN A 34 -23.44 -4.18 15.97
CA ASN A 34 -24.13 -5.46 16.06
C ASN A 34 -25.34 -5.40 15.12
N SER A 35 -25.06 -5.34 13.83
CA SER A 35 -26.07 -5.61 12.81
C SER A 35 -26.37 -7.11 12.82
N PRO A 36 -27.61 -7.53 12.63
CA PRO A 36 -27.90 -8.95 12.51
C PRO A 36 -27.06 -9.53 11.37
N VAL A 37 -26.47 -10.71 11.62
CA VAL A 37 -25.76 -11.51 10.64
C VAL A 37 -26.62 -11.59 9.37
N GLY A 38 -26.09 -11.14 8.20
CA GLY A 38 -26.82 -11.19 6.94
C GLY A 38 -27.34 -9.85 6.38
N SER A 39 -27.13 -8.72 7.07
CA SER A 39 -27.57 -7.39 6.57
C SER A 39 -26.44 -6.53 5.99
N ASP A 40 -25.20 -7.03 5.94
CA ASP A 40 -24.11 -6.27 5.36
C ASP A 40 -23.80 -6.73 3.92
N PRO A 41 -23.53 -5.82 2.98
CA PRO A 41 -23.33 -6.13 1.57
C PRO A 41 -22.16 -7.09 1.30
N ALA A 42 -21.11 -7.06 2.11
CA ALA A 42 -19.97 -7.98 1.98
C ALA A 42 -20.36 -9.40 2.35
N GLY A 43 -21.09 -9.58 3.47
CA GLY A 43 -21.61 -10.87 3.89
C GLY A 43 -22.60 -11.45 2.87
N ALA A 44 -23.55 -10.65 2.41
CA ALA A 44 -24.51 -11.05 1.36
C ALA A 44 -23.78 -11.49 0.08
N TRP A 45 -22.78 -10.72 -0.35
CA TRP A 45 -22.02 -11.08 -1.54
C TRP A 45 -21.27 -12.41 -1.39
N ILE A 46 -20.66 -12.67 -0.22
CA ILE A 46 -19.99 -13.96 0.08
C ILE A 46 -20.98 -15.13 -0.01
N GLU A 47 -22.14 -14.99 0.63
CA GLU A 47 -23.18 -16.04 0.64
C GLU A 47 -23.70 -16.35 -0.77
N GLU A 48 -23.90 -15.33 -1.60
CA GLU A 48 -24.44 -15.47 -2.95
C GLU A 48 -23.42 -15.99 -3.97
N ASN A 49 -22.11 -15.69 -3.81
CA ASN A 49 -21.15 -15.89 -4.91
C ASN A 49 -20.07 -16.93 -4.64
N LEU A 50 -19.77 -17.27 -3.37
CA LEU A 50 -18.62 -18.10 -3.05
C LEU A 50 -18.95 -19.56 -2.71
N ASN A 51 -20.21 -19.97 -2.80
CA ASN A 51 -20.67 -21.34 -2.43
C ASN A 51 -20.18 -21.78 -1.04
N ALA A 52 -20.01 -20.82 -0.14
CA ALA A 52 -19.43 -21.04 1.20
C ALA A 52 -20.51 -21.24 2.28
N GLY A 53 -21.78 -21.29 1.89
CA GLY A 53 -22.91 -21.33 2.81
C GLY A 53 -23.16 -19.95 3.45
N THR A 54 -23.85 -19.92 4.59
CA THR A 54 -24.24 -18.69 5.28
C THR A 54 -23.15 -18.19 6.22
N ILE A 55 -23.10 -16.86 6.45
CA ILE A 55 -22.21 -16.26 7.46
C ILE A 55 -22.66 -16.69 8.85
N THR A 56 -21.77 -17.36 9.59
CA THR A 56 -21.99 -17.83 10.96
C THR A 56 -21.30 -16.97 12.01
N GLY A 57 -20.33 -16.15 11.60
CA GLY A 57 -19.60 -15.28 12.52
C GLY A 57 -18.84 -14.17 11.80
N GLN A 58 -18.70 -13.05 12.50
CA GLN A 58 -17.90 -11.91 12.06
C GLN A 58 -17.01 -11.47 13.23
N LYS A 59 -15.72 -11.38 13.00
CA LYS A 59 -14.75 -10.96 14.01
C LYS A 59 -13.98 -9.74 13.54
N PHE A 60 -14.02 -8.67 14.32
CA PHE A 60 -13.18 -7.50 14.09
C PHE A 60 -11.70 -7.84 14.33
N MET A 61 -10.86 -7.55 13.36
CA MET A 61 -9.43 -7.86 13.39
C MET A 61 -8.57 -6.63 13.66
N GLY A 62 -9.12 -5.43 13.49
CA GLY A 62 -8.41 -4.17 13.63
C GLY A 62 -8.87 -3.17 12.59
N GLY A 63 -8.20 -2.02 12.57
CA GLY A 63 -8.48 -0.98 11.60
C GLY A 63 -7.44 0.12 11.67
N SER A 64 -7.47 0.96 10.66
CA SER A 64 -6.72 2.20 10.59
C SER A 64 -7.69 3.39 10.69
N ASN A 65 -7.18 4.61 10.50
CA ASN A 65 -8.04 5.77 10.35
C ASN A 65 -8.87 5.75 9.05
N TRP A 66 -8.57 4.84 8.14
CA TRP A 66 -9.11 4.78 6.78
C TRP A 66 -10.06 3.61 6.57
N SER A 67 -9.80 2.47 7.22
CA SER A 67 -10.55 1.24 7.02
C SER A 67 -10.66 0.40 8.27
N SER A 68 -11.65 -0.48 8.32
CA SER A 68 -11.83 -1.52 9.33
C SER A 68 -11.68 -2.90 8.68
N ALA A 69 -11.05 -3.84 9.38
CA ALA A 69 -10.80 -5.19 8.92
C ALA A 69 -11.53 -6.23 9.77
N TYR A 70 -12.05 -7.26 9.11
CA TYR A 70 -12.84 -8.33 9.72
C TYR A 70 -12.48 -9.68 9.15
N THR A 71 -12.67 -10.73 9.93
CA THR A 71 -12.76 -12.11 9.43
C THR A 71 -14.22 -12.54 9.47
N TYR A 72 -14.72 -13.04 8.33
CA TYR A 72 -16.03 -13.64 8.19
C TYR A 72 -15.89 -15.15 8.18
N GLN A 73 -16.70 -15.84 8.97
CA GLN A 73 -16.76 -17.30 9.03
C GLN A 73 -18.06 -17.78 8.42
N THR A 74 -18.03 -18.90 7.71
CA THR A 74 -19.19 -19.45 7.04
C THR A 74 -19.56 -20.83 7.57
N SER A 75 -20.77 -21.28 7.27
CA SER A 75 -21.29 -22.59 7.67
C SER A 75 -20.55 -23.80 7.05
N SER A 76 -19.83 -23.55 5.93
CA SER A 76 -18.93 -24.57 5.35
C SER A 76 -17.56 -24.66 6.06
N GLY A 77 -17.29 -23.79 7.05
CA GLY A 77 -16.01 -23.71 7.74
C GLY A 77 -14.96 -22.87 7.04
N GLN A 78 -15.27 -22.25 5.90
CA GLN A 78 -14.39 -21.32 5.22
C GLN A 78 -14.35 -19.97 5.94
N SER A 79 -13.23 -19.25 5.79
CA SER A 79 -13.09 -17.91 6.33
C SER A 79 -12.64 -16.96 5.23
N PHE A 80 -13.13 -15.71 5.30
CA PHE A 80 -12.79 -14.64 4.36
C PHE A 80 -12.31 -13.43 5.13
N PHE A 81 -11.34 -12.70 4.54
CA PHE A 81 -10.87 -11.44 5.09
C PHE A 81 -11.59 -10.29 4.36
N VAL A 82 -12.19 -9.40 5.12
CA VAL A 82 -13.01 -8.31 4.59
C VAL A 82 -12.50 -6.99 5.15
N LYS A 83 -12.23 -6.02 4.30
CA LYS A 83 -12.03 -4.63 4.70
C LYS A 83 -13.23 -3.80 4.30
N THR A 84 -13.57 -2.81 5.11
CA THR A 84 -14.63 -1.82 4.84
C THR A 84 -14.09 -0.42 5.09
N ALA A 85 -14.52 0.54 4.29
CA ALA A 85 -14.21 1.95 4.48
C ALA A 85 -15.44 2.81 4.16
N LEU A 86 -15.54 3.97 4.80
CA LEU A 86 -16.61 4.93 4.56
C LEU A 86 -16.06 6.17 3.87
N GLY A 87 -16.90 6.82 3.06
CA GLY A 87 -16.59 8.06 2.38
C GLY A 87 -16.30 7.88 0.88
N ARG A 88 -16.18 9.01 0.19
CA ARG A 88 -16.09 9.04 -1.29
C ARG A 88 -14.82 8.41 -1.86
N THR A 89 -13.73 8.40 -1.10
CA THR A 89 -12.44 7.84 -1.54
C THR A 89 -12.33 6.34 -1.29
N ALA A 90 -13.31 5.73 -0.60
CA ALA A 90 -13.26 4.31 -0.26
C ALA A 90 -13.29 3.41 -1.49
N SER A 91 -14.05 3.77 -2.52
CA SER A 91 -14.14 3.00 -3.76
C SER A 91 -12.80 3.01 -4.51
N GLU A 92 -12.21 4.20 -4.72
CA GLU A 92 -10.90 4.34 -5.36
C GLU A 92 -9.79 3.59 -4.60
N MET A 93 -9.83 3.65 -3.26
CA MET A 93 -8.87 2.95 -2.39
C MET A 93 -8.94 1.44 -2.57
N PHE A 94 -10.14 0.83 -2.49
CA PHE A 94 -10.26 -0.63 -2.61
C PHE A 94 -10.19 -1.14 -4.04
N GLU A 95 -10.56 -0.35 -5.04
CA GLU A 95 -10.28 -0.68 -6.43
C GLU A 95 -8.76 -0.72 -6.68
N GLY A 96 -8.04 0.30 -6.21
CA GLY A 96 -6.57 0.34 -6.31
C GLY A 96 -5.89 -0.83 -5.60
N GLU A 97 -6.34 -1.17 -4.37
CA GLU A 97 -5.85 -2.33 -3.62
C GLU A 97 -6.15 -3.65 -4.36
N ALA A 98 -7.39 -3.83 -4.83
CA ALA A 98 -7.80 -5.05 -5.53
C ALA A 98 -7.01 -5.30 -6.80
N LEU A 99 -6.89 -4.27 -7.64
CA LEU A 99 -6.13 -4.36 -8.89
C LEU A 99 -4.64 -4.56 -8.61
N GLY A 100 -4.10 -3.92 -7.58
CA GLY A 100 -2.71 -4.09 -7.15
C GLY A 100 -2.41 -5.53 -6.70
N LEU A 101 -3.25 -6.09 -5.82
CA LEU A 101 -3.11 -7.47 -5.38
C LEU A 101 -3.18 -8.45 -6.57
N ARG A 102 -4.11 -8.22 -7.51
CA ARG A 102 -4.22 -9.05 -8.72
C ARG A 102 -2.98 -8.94 -9.62
N ALA A 103 -2.45 -7.75 -9.82
CA ALA A 103 -1.24 -7.53 -10.63
C ALA A 103 -0.02 -8.25 -10.03
N MET A 104 0.20 -8.12 -8.71
CA MET A 104 1.27 -8.83 -8.02
C MET A 104 1.03 -10.34 -7.98
N GLY A 105 -0.19 -10.80 -7.67
CA GLY A 105 -0.56 -12.22 -7.62
C GLY A 105 -0.38 -12.92 -8.96
N GLY A 106 -0.60 -12.21 -10.06
CA GLY A 106 -0.39 -12.70 -11.42
C GLY A 106 1.06 -13.08 -11.73
N THR A 107 2.04 -12.56 -10.98
CA THR A 107 3.46 -12.92 -11.12
C THR A 107 3.78 -14.32 -10.59
N GLN A 108 2.96 -14.87 -9.69
CA GLN A 108 3.12 -16.20 -9.08
C GLN A 108 4.49 -16.41 -8.39
N THR A 109 5.12 -15.34 -7.91
CA THR A 109 6.46 -15.38 -7.29
C THR A 109 6.42 -15.38 -5.78
N ILE A 110 5.62 -14.51 -5.18
CA ILE A 110 5.40 -14.38 -3.75
C ILE A 110 3.91 -14.55 -3.44
N LYS A 111 3.56 -15.07 -2.27
CA LYS A 111 2.13 -15.19 -1.92
C LYS A 111 1.50 -13.81 -1.75
N ILE A 112 0.42 -13.62 -2.46
CA ILE A 112 -0.47 -12.45 -2.40
C ILE A 112 -1.87 -12.97 -2.03
N PRO A 113 -2.63 -12.34 -1.14
CA PRO A 113 -4.03 -12.71 -0.90
C PRO A 113 -4.86 -12.62 -2.18
N GLU A 114 -5.63 -13.64 -2.47
CA GLU A 114 -6.57 -13.62 -3.59
C GLU A 114 -7.70 -12.62 -3.32
N VAL A 115 -8.04 -11.80 -4.30
CA VAL A 115 -9.17 -10.86 -4.25
C VAL A 115 -10.36 -11.47 -4.93
N PHE A 116 -11.41 -11.77 -4.15
CA PHE A 116 -12.66 -12.29 -4.68
C PHE A 116 -13.53 -11.18 -5.24
N HIS A 117 -13.70 -10.08 -4.50
CA HIS A 117 -14.57 -8.98 -4.89
C HIS A 117 -14.20 -7.67 -4.21
N TYR A 118 -14.56 -6.56 -4.83
CA TYR A 118 -14.71 -5.26 -4.20
C TYR A 118 -16.00 -4.59 -4.70
N GLY A 119 -16.64 -3.82 -3.83
CA GLY A 119 -17.93 -3.24 -4.15
C GLY A 119 -18.30 -2.08 -3.23
N GLU A 120 -19.44 -1.49 -3.50
CA GLU A 120 -19.93 -0.32 -2.78
C GLU A 120 -20.76 -0.73 -1.54
N LEU A 121 -20.62 0.04 -0.47
CA LEU A 121 -21.53 0.03 0.65
C LEU A 121 -22.61 1.10 0.42
N PRO A 122 -23.91 0.75 0.50
CA PRO A 122 -24.96 1.72 0.35
C PRO A 122 -24.85 2.81 1.41
N GLY A 123 -25.12 4.04 1.02
CA GLY A 123 -25.25 5.15 1.95
C GLY A 123 -26.48 5.00 2.85
N PRO A 124 -26.56 5.76 3.97
CA PRO A 124 -27.74 5.72 4.86
C PRO A 124 -29.01 6.14 4.10
N PRO A 125 -30.16 5.49 4.38
CA PRO A 125 -31.43 5.73 3.65
C PRO A 125 -31.99 7.15 3.78
N SER A 126 -31.56 7.90 4.77
CA SER A 126 -32.00 9.28 5.02
C SER A 126 -30.98 10.26 4.49
N GLY A 127 -31.31 10.96 3.43
CA GLY A 127 -30.77 12.18 2.79
C GLY A 127 -29.72 13.05 3.46
N GLU A 128 -29.00 12.58 4.46
CA GLU A 128 -27.82 13.23 5.01
C GLU A 128 -26.66 13.07 4.00
N ALA A 129 -26.64 13.95 3.03
CA ALA A 129 -25.64 14.04 1.96
C ALA A 129 -24.17 14.20 2.45
N LEU A 130 -23.92 14.22 3.74
CA LEU A 130 -22.60 14.39 4.35
C LEU A 130 -21.88 13.09 4.69
N ARG A 131 -22.56 11.93 4.62
CA ARG A 131 -21.95 10.62 4.75
C ARG A 131 -22.26 9.83 3.47
N GLY A 132 -21.47 10.08 2.42
CA GLY A 132 -21.48 9.23 1.23
C GLY A 132 -21.35 7.76 1.67
N GLY A 133 -21.83 6.83 0.85
CA GLY A 133 -21.65 5.40 1.07
C GLY A 133 -20.21 5.05 1.39
N GLY A 134 -19.84 3.82 1.26
CA GLY A 134 -18.49 3.34 1.46
C GLY A 134 -18.16 2.31 0.40
N SER A 135 -17.13 1.56 0.67
CA SER A 135 -16.74 0.43 -0.15
C SER A 135 -16.23 -0.72 0.74
N PHE A 136 -16.19 -1.92 0.17
CA PHE A 136 -15.62 -3.09 0.81
C PHE A 136 -14.79 -3.90 -0.19
N ILE A 137 -13.88 -4.70 0.34
CA ILE A 137 -13.11 -5.68 -0.42
C ILE A 137 -13.15 -7.02 0.32
N VAL A 138 -13.39 -8.11 -0.43
CA VAL A 138 -13.40 -9.49 0.06
C VAL A 138 -12.18 -10.21 -0.48
N MET A 139 -11.40 -10.78 0.41
CA MET A 139 -10.13 -11.43 0.09
C MET A 139 -10.00 -12.78 0.79
N GLU A 140 -9.05 -13.55 0.32
CA GLU A 140 -8.59 -14.78 0.97
C GLU A 140 -8.16 -14.50 2.41
N HIS A 141 -8.66 -15.28 3.34
CA HIS A 141 -8.20 -15.26 4.72
C HIS A 141 -6.96 -16.14 4.87
N LEU A 142 -5.83 -15.51 5.18
CA LEU A 142 -4.57 -16.21 5.37
C LEU A 142 -4.26 -16.38 6.86
N ASN A 143 -3.81 -17.58 7.22
CA ASN A 143 -3.35 -17.89 8.57
C ASN A 143 -1.90 -17.40 8.75
N MET A 144 -1.76 -16.15 9.18
CA MET A 144 -0.45 -15.50 9.33
C MET A 144 0.20 -15.92 10.64
N LYS A 145 1.23 -16.77 10.56
CA LYS A 145 1.96 -17.31 11.72
C LYS A 145 3.44 -17.51 11.40
N GLY A 146 4.29 -17.33 12.42
CA GLY A 146 5.71 -17.61 12.33
C GLY A 146 6.54 -16.41 11.90
N ALA A 147 7.74 -16.69 11.43
CA ALA A 147 8.69 -15.71 10.93
C ALA A 147 8.97 -15.96 9.44
N VAL A 148 9.07 -14.90 8.67
CA VAL A 148 9.44 -14.95 7.24
C VAL A 148 10.94 -15.28 7.16
N ASP A 149 11.31 -16.17 6.23
CA ASP A 149 12.71 -16.29 5.81
C ASP A 149 13.12 -15.06 4.98
N PRO A 150 14.02 -14.21 5.47
CA PRO A 150 14.40 -12.99 4.76
C PRO A 150 15.07 -13.26 3.40
N SER A 151 15.80 -14.38 3.27
CA SER A 151 16.47 -14.72 2.00
C SER A 151 15.43 -15.11 0.95
N GLU A 152 14.44 -15.90 1.34
CA GLU A 152 13.35 -16.29 0.44
C GLU A 152 12.48 -15.09 0.05
N LEU A 153 12.15 -14.20 1.00
CA LEU A 153 11.46 -12.95 0.71
C LEU A 153 12.25 -12.10 -0.31
N GLY A 154 13.55 -11.91 -0.10
CA GLY A 154 14.39 -11.13 -1.01
C GLY A 154 14.43 -11.72 -2.41
N ARG A 155 14.60 -13.04 -2.54
CA ARG A 155 14.60 -13.75 -3.81
C ARG A 155 13.24 -13.64 -4.53
N GLN A 156 12.14 -13.89 -3.82
CA GLN A 156 10.79 -13.85 -4.38
C GLN A 156 10.40 -12.43 -4.82
N LEU A 157 10.75 -11.41 -4.03
CA LEU A 157 10.51 -10.01 -4.39
C LEU A 157 11.28 -9.62 -5.64
N ALA A 158 12.55 -10.04 -5.76
CA ALA A 158 13.33 -9.78 -6.98
C ALA A 158 12.72 -10.45 -8.22
N LEU A 159 12.22 -11.68 -8.08
CA LEU A 159 11.51 -12.37 -9.17
C LEU A 159 10.20 -11.68 -9.53
N MET A 160 9.46 -11.14 -8.54
CA MET A 160 8.28 -10.33 -8.80
C MET A 160 8.62 -9.09 -9.63
N HIS A 161 9.69 -8.39 -9.28
CA HIS A 161 10.15 -7.20 -10.01
C HIS A 161 10.66 -7.50 -11.43
N LEU A 162 11.14 -8.72 -11.69
CA LEU A 162 11.57 -9.16 -13.02
C LEU A 162 10.45 -9.77 -13.85
N SER A 163 9.30 -10.07 -13.25
CA SER A 163 8.18 -10.66 -13.98
C SER A 163 7.68 -9.72 -15.06
N GLU A 164 7.27 -10.29 -16.17
CA GLU A 164 6.65 -9.51 -17.24
C GLU A 164 5.37 -8.85 -16.72
N PRO A 165 5.20 -7.53 -16.92
CA PRO A 165 3.99 -6.84 -16.52
C PRO A 165 2.74 -7.44 -17.14
N SER A 166 1.64 -7.52 -16.39
CA SER A 166 0.36 -8.00 -16.94
C SER A 166 -0.43 -6.90 -17.66
N ASP A 167 -0.13 -5.62 -17.40
CA ASP A 167 -0.80 -4.48 -18.03
C ASP A 167 -0.15 -4.12 -19.39
N PRO A 168 -0.93 -3.96 -20.48
CA PRO A 168 -0.40 -3.63 -21.81
C PRO A 168 0.41 -2.33 -21.88
N ASN A 169 0.08 -1.32 -21.07
CA ASN A 169 0.86 -0.08 -21.02
C ASN A 169 2.25 -0.33 -20.41
N ALA A 170 2.31 -1.11 -19.34
CA ALA A 170 3.58 -1.46 -18.72
C ALA A 170 4.42 -2.38 -19.64
N GLN A 171 3.79 -3.31 -20.37
CA GLN A 171 4.46 -4.10 -21.43
C GLN A 171 5.04 -3.21 -22.53
N ALA A 172 4.35 -2.10 -22.86
CA ALA A 172 4.84 -1.09 -23.79
C ALA A 172 5.92 -0.17 -23.22
N GLY A 173 6.39 -0.42 -21.98
CA GLY A 173 7.45 0.35 -21.34
C GLY A 173 6.99 1.57 -20.55
N LYS A 174 5.69 1.75 -20.32
CA LYS A 174 5.15 2.91 -19.57
C LYS A 174 5.12 2.65 -18.06
N PHE A 175 5.21 3.74 -17.29
CA PHE A 175 5.16 3.78 -15.84
C PHE A 175 3.84 4.37 -15.37
N GLY A 176 3.21 3.76 -14.38
CA GLY A 176 1.89 4.16 -13.91
C GLY A 176 1.06 2.98 -13.43
N PHE A 177 -0.25 3.17 -13.36
CA PHE A 177 -1.20 2.10 -13.06
C PHE A 177 -2.56 2.39 -13.69
N ALA A 178 -3.39 1.36 -13.84
CA ALA A 178 -4.71 1.48 -14.46
C ALA A 178 -5.63 2.46 -13.75
N VAL A 179 -5.46 2.59 -12.43
CA VAL A 179 -6.23 3.51 -11.57
C VAL A 179 -5.29 4.26 -10.61
N ASN A 180 -5.76 5.38 -10.09
CA ASN A 180 -5.12 5.97 -8.92
C ASN A 180 -5.35 5.07 -7.70
N ASN A 181 -4.53 5.25 -6.68
CA ASN A 181 -4.70 4.57 -5.40
C ASN A 181 -4.34 5.51 -4.25
N THR A 182 -4.17 4.97 -3.06
CA THR A 182 -3.78 5.75 -1.89
C THR A 182 -2.60 5.10 -1.19
N ILE A 183 -1.74 5.91 -0.59
CA ILE A 183 -0.78 5.47 0.42
C ILE A 183 -1.27 5.97 1.78
N GLY A 184 -1.78 5.05 2.62
CA GLY A 184 -2.65 5.42 3.73
C GLY A 184 -3.89 6.16 3.24
N GLY A 185 -4.14 7.40 3.72
CA GLY A 185 -5.23 8.26 3.23
C GLY A 185 -4.81 9.27 2.17
N THR A 186 -3.56 9.25 1.71
CA THR A 186 -3.04 10.21 0.75
C THR A 186 -3.24 9.70 -0.67
N PRO A 187 -3.99 10.41 -1.53
CA PRO A 187 -4.14 10.04 -2.93
C PRO A 187 -2.79 9.97 -3.66
N GLN A 188 -2.61 8.94 -4.47
CA GLN A 188 -1.41 8.70 -5.25
C GLN A 188 -1.77 8.63 -6.74
N PRO A 189 -1.46 9.68 -7.53
CA PRO A 189 -1.75 9.68 -8.95
C PRO A 189 -0.87 8.68 -9.70
N ASN A 190 -1.50 7.91 -10.60
CA ASN A 190 -0.85 6.84 -11.34
C ASN A 190 -1.04 6.96 -12.86
N THR A 191 -1.42 8.14 -13.36
CA THR A 191 -1.55 8.35 -14.81
C THR A 191 -0.28 7.93 -15.53
N TRP A 192 -0.43 7.11 -16.56
CA TRP A 192 0.65 6.55 -17.36
C TRP A 192 1.59 7.62 -17.94
N CYS A 193 2.88 7.30 -17.96
CA CYS A 193 3.96 8.14 -18.48
C CYS A 193 4.98 7.25 -19.20
N ASP A 194 5.58 7.75 -20.27
CA ASP A 194 6.57 7.00 -21.05
C ASP A 194 7.97 7.03 -20.44
N ASP A 195 8.23 7.95 -19.51
CA ASP A 195 9.52 8.12 -18.86
C ASP A 195 9.41 7.99 -17.33
N TRP A 196 10.29 7.16 -16.74
CA TRP A 196 10.31 6.94 -15.29
C TRP A 196 10.65 8.20 -14.49
N ILE A 197 11.63 8.98 -14.96
CA ILE A 197 12.10 10.16 -14.24
C ILE A 197 10.99 11.20 -14.20
N GLU A 198 10.28 11.37 -15.32
CA GLU A 198 9.13 12.25 -15.40
C GLU A 198 7.99 11.75 -14.51
N PHE A 199 7.67 10.44 -14.56
CA PHE A 199 6.65 9.85 -13.71
C PHE A 199 6.95 10.11 -12.22
N PHE A 200 8.16 9.77 -11.77
CA PHE A 200 8.54 9.94 -10.37
C PHE A 200 8.53 11.40 -9.96
N ARG A 201 9.07 12.28 -10.81
CA ARG A 201 9.09 13.73 -10.58
C ARG A 201 7.69 14.31 -10.41
N GLU A 202 6.78 14.02 -11.34
CA GLU A 202 5.46 14.68 -11.37
C GLU A 202 4.41 13.99 -10.49
N ARG A 203 4.39 12.63 -10.47
CA ARG A 203 3.36 11.83 -9.79
C ARG A 203 3.74 11.45 -8.36
N ARG A 204 5.01 11.56 -7.99
CA ARG A 204 5.48 11.27 -6.62
C ARG A 204 6.02 12.55 -5.96
N LEU A 205 7.18 13.03 -6.39
CA LEU A 205 7.88 14.11 -5.69
C LEU A 205 7.10 15.43 -5.70
N ARG A 206 6.74 15.97 -6.88
CA ARG A 206 5.98 17.23 -6.98
C ARG A 206 4.58 17.12 -6.37
N HIS A 207 3.94 15.95 -6.46
CA HIS A 207 2.66 15.72 -5.82
C HIS A 207 2.77 15.88 -4.30
N GLN A 208 3.74 15.24 -3.66
CA GLN A 208 3.99 15.35 -2.23
C GLN A 208 4.41 16.78 -1.81
N ILE A 209 5.22 17.47 -2.61
CA ILE A 209 5.58 18.86 -2.37
C ILE A 209 4.35 19.76 -2.34
N ARG A 210 3.44 19.60 -3.30
CA ARG A 210 2.17 20.35 -3.33
C ARG A 210 1.30 20.09 -2.11
N LEU A 211 1.23 18.82 -1.67
CA LEU A 211 0.46 18.45 -0.47
C LEU A 211 1.06 19.01 0.82
N ALA A 212 2.38 19.15 0.89
CA ALA A 212 3.07 19.75 2.04
C ALA A 212 2.73 21.23 2.22
N GLY A 213 2.47 21.98 1.13
CA GLY A 213 2.06 23.37 1.17
C GLY A 213 3.09 24.34 1.79
N ASP A 214 4.36 23.92 1.88
CA ASP A 214 5.44 24.68 2.51
C ASP A 214 6.38 25.30 1.44
N ALA A 215 6.62 26.61 1.52
CA ALA A 215 7.41 27.34 0.54
C ALA A 215 8.89 26.92 0.52
N ASN A 216 9.46 26.52 1.67
CA ASN A 216 10.85 26.06 1.72
C ASN A 216 10.98 24.65 1.12
N ILE A 217 10.02 23.77 1.40
CA ILE A 217 9.93 22.44 0.77
C ILE A 217 9.77 22.60 -0.73
N THR A 218 8.92 23.52 -1.20
CA THR A 218 8.74 23.79 -2.63
C THR A 218 10.04 24.21 -3.29
N ARG A 219 10.75 25.20 -2.73
CA ARG A 219 12.03 25.68 -3.28
C ARG A 219 13.11 24.59 -3.34
N LEU A 220 13.24 23.78 -2.27
CA LEU A 220 14.20 22.67 -2.24
C LEU A 220 13.78 21.58 -3.25
N GLY A 221 12.51 21.25 -3.28
CA GLY A 221 11.96 20.26 -4.20
C GLY A 221 12.13 20.64 -5.68
N ASP A 222 11.96 21.92 -6.03
CA ASP A 222 12.21 22.39 -7.39
C ASP A 222 13.69 22.26 -7.77
N THR A 223 14.59 22.53 -6.83
CA THR A 223 16.03 22.32 -7.03
C THR A 223 16.33 20.84 -7.28
N LEU A 224 15.76 19.94 -6.47
CA LEU A 224 15.94 18.50 -6.64
C LEU A 224 15.35 18.03 -7.98
N CYS A 225 14.12 18.43 -8.31
CA CYS A 225 13.45 18.09 -9.56
C CYS A 225 14.26 18.48 -10.81
N SER A 226 15.00 19.59 -10.76
CA SER A 226 15.82 20.04 -11.89
C SER A 226 17.08 19.20 -12.10
N LYS A 227 17.58 18.52 -11.07
CA LYS A 227 18.86 17.81 -11.09
C LYS A 227 18.71 16.29 -11.04
N MET A 228 17.57 15.77 -10.57
CA MET A 228 17.38 14.34 -10.26
C MET A 228 17.66 13.39 -11.44
N HIS A 229 17.50 13.85 -12.69
CA HIS A 229 17.79 13.06 -13.87
C HIS A 229 19.22 12.50 -13.87
N LYS A 230 20.19 13.26 -13.32
CA LYS A 230 21.60 12.86 -13.23
C LYS A 230 21.83 11.61 -12.36
N LEU A 231 20.92 11.34 -11.41
CA LEU A 231 20.99 10.17 -10.54
C LEU A 231 20.70 8.87 -11.30
N PHE A 232 20.06 8.98 -12.46
CA PHE A 232 19.70 7.84 -13.31
C PHE A 232 20.65 7.68 -14.51
N ASP A 233 21.64 8.56 -14.65
CA ASP A 233 22.66 8.43 -15.68
C ASP A 233 23.49 7.16 -15.45
N GLY A 234 23.68 6.39 -16.52
CA GLY A 234 24.52 5.19 -16.49
C GLY A 234 23.82 3.92 -15.98
N ILE A 235 22.47 3.89 -15.89
CA ILE A 235 21.72 2.65 -15.76
C ILE A 235 21.75 1.93 -17.11
N GLU A 236 22.53 0.83 -17.16
CA GLU A 236 22.66 0.04 -18.38
C GLU A 236 21.34 -0.65 -18.75
N GLY A 237 20.99 -0.62 -20.04
CA GLY A 237 19.74 -1.21 -20.53
C GLY A 237 18.47 -0.40 -20.26
N GLY A 238 18.61 0.78 -19.64
CA GLY A 238 17.48 1.64 -19.32
C GLY A 238 16.64 1.14 -18.14
N ILE A 239 15.62 1.91 -17.77
CA ILE A 239 14.69 1.56 -16.68
C ILE A 239 13.47 0.87 -17.30
N LYS A 240 13.13 -0.31 -16.78
CA LYS A 240 11.94 -1.07 -17.20
C LYS A 240 10.88 -1.01 -16.10
N PRO A 241 9.59 -0.99 -16.47
CA PRO A 241 8.51 -1.08 -15.51
C PRO A 241 8.51 -2.43 -14.79
N SER A 242 8.57 -2.39 -13.48
CA SER A 242 8.36 -3.53 -12.58
C SER A 242 7.07 -3.32 -11.80
N VAL A 243 6.32 -4.38 -11.53
CA VAL A 243 5.20 -4.30 -10.60
C VAL A 243 5.75 -4.11 -9.19
N LEU A 244 5.32 -3.05 -8.50
CA LEU A 244 5.75 -2.71 -7.14
C LEU A 244 4.60 -2.91 -6.15
N HIS A 245 4.93 -3.32 -4.94
CA HIS A 245 4.00 -3.24 -3.83
C HIS A 245 3.67 -1.79 -3.49
N GLY A 246 4.68 -0.92 -3.50
CA GLY A 246 4.54 0.53 -3.35
C GLY A 246 4.37 1.03 -1.91
N ASP A 247 4.10 0.14 -0.95
CA ASP A 247 4.03 0.42 0.49
C ASP A 247 4.60 -0.75 1.31
N LEU A 248 5.80 -1.23 0.94
CA LEU A 248 6.40 -2.43 1.50
C LEU A 248 7.21 -2.13 2.78
N TRP A 249 6.55 -2.21 3.91
CA TRP A 249 7.15 -2.11 5.25
C TRP A 249 6.81 -3.35 6.09
N SER A 250 7.41 -3.48 7.27
CA SER A 250 7.27 -4.68 8.10
C SER A 250 5.83 -5.05 8.48
N GLY A 251 4.91 -4.08 8.48
CA GLY A 251 3.49 -4.32 8.76
C GLY A 251 2.72 -4.97 7.62
N ASN A 252 3.25 -4.90 6.40
CA ASN A 252 2.63 -5.45 5.18
C ASN A 252 3.31 -6.75 4.72
N ILE A 253 4.14 -7.35 5.59
CA ILE A 253 4.86 -8.60 5.35
C ILE A 253 4.52 -9.58 6.46
N ALA A 254 4.10 -10.80 6.11
CA ALA A 254 3.83 -11.86 7.07
C ALA A 254 4.33 -13.22 6.59
N ALA A 255 4.52 -14.13 7.53
CA ALA A 255 4.68 -15.54 7.23
C ALA A 255 3.31 -16.22 7.24
N ILE A 256 3.08 -17.13 6.30
CA ILE A 256 1.96 -18.05 6.29
C ILE A 256 2.43 -19.47 6.61
N ASP A 257 1.51 -20.44 6.58
CA ASP A 257 1.83 -21.84 6.89
C ASP A 257 3.05 -22.33 6.10
N GLY A 258 3.97 -22.97 6.83
CA GLY A 258 5.26 -23.41 6.29
C GLY A 258 6.35 -22.32 6.20
N GLY A 259 6.12 -21.13 6.79
CA GLY A 259 7.11 -20.03 6.81
C GLY A 259 7.25 -19.28 5.49
N LYS A 260 6.34 -19.50 4.54
CA LYS A 260 6.34 -18.80 3.25
C LYS A 260 6.00 -17.32 3.45
N ALA A 261 6.68 -16.44 2.72
CA ALA A 261 6.41 -15.02 2.75
C ALA A 261 5.10 -14.68 2.03
N CYS A 262 4.33 -13.76 2.62
CA CYS A 262 3.14 -13.15 2.04
C CYS A 262 3.26 -11.63 2.19
N ILE A 263 2.90 -10.88 1.15
CA ILE A 263 2.79 -9.42 1.18
C ILE A 263 1.36 -9.00 0.84
N PHE A 264 0.88 -7.93 1.46
CA PHE A 264 -0.51 -7.48 1.37
C PHE A 264 -0.62 -5.99 1.68
N ASP A 265 -1.79 -5.39 1.45
CA ASP A 265 -2.07 -3.97 1.68
C ASP A 265 -1.21 -3.03 0.81
N PRO A 266 -1.23 -3.20 -0.52
CA PRO A 266 -0.34 -2.48 -1.42
C PRO A 266 -0.86 -1.10 -1.83
N ALA A 267 0.07 -0.26 -2.29
CA ALA A 267 -0.18 0.94 -3.08
C ALA A 267 0.47 0.79 -4.48
N THR A 268 0.06 -0.25 -5.20
CA THR A 268 0.72 -0.77 -6.41
C THR A 268 0.77 0.22 -7.57
N TYR A 269 1.89 0.20 -8.27
CA TYR A 269 2.06 0.81 -9.58
C TYR A 269 3.22 0.13 -10.32
N TYR A 270 3.32 0.33 -11.63
CA TYR A 270 4.49 -0.08 -12.41
C TYR A 270 5.53 1.04 -12.39
N GLY A 271 6.68 0.75 -11.81
CA GLY A 271 7.77 1.71 -11.59
C GLY A 271 9.15 1.07 -11.71
N HIS A 272 10.19 1.85 -11.46
CA HIS A 272 11.55 1.31 -11.29
C HIS A 272 11.60 0.46 -10.02
N HIS A 273 12.11 -0.77 -10.13
CA HIS A 273 12.16 -1.71 -8.98
C HIS A 273 12.84 -1.12 -7.73
N GLU A 274 13.81 -0.23 -7.88
CA GLU A 274 14.47 0.43 -6.75
C GLU A 274 13.50 1.30 -5.91
N ALA A 275 12.39 1.75 -6.51
CA ALA A 275 11.41 2.58 -5.79
C ALA A 275 10.64 1.80 -4.70
N GLU A 276 10.60 0.47 -4.77
CA GLU A 276 10.09 -0.38 -3.71
C GLU A 276 10.77 -0.12 -2.37
N PHE A 277 12.05 0.18 -2.40
CA PHE A 277 12.86 0.30 -1.20
C PHE A 277 12.82 1.67 -0.52
N GLY A 278 11.98 2.55 -0.98
CA GLY A 278 11.74 3.82 -0.30
C GLY A 278 11.29 3.67 1.16
N MET A 279 10.63 2.57 1.51
CA MET A 279 10.19 2.22 2.88
C MET A 279 11.16 1.27 3.60
N SER A 280 12.35 0.99 3.07
CA SER A 280 13.29 0.01 3.63
C SER A 280 13.74 0.31 5.07
N TRP A 281 13.74 1.58 5.47
CA TRP A 281 14.07 2.02 6.84
C TRP A 281 13.11 1.47 7.90
N CYS A 282 11.87 1.10 7.55
CA CYS A 282 10.88 0.50 8.45
C CYS A 282 10.45 -0.92 8.04
N ALA A 283 11.01 -1.46 6.97
CA ALA A 283 10.71 -2.81 6.50
C ALA A 283 11.45 -3.91 7.26
N GLY A 284 12.57 -3.58 7.90
CA GLY A 284 13.39 -4.55 8.63
C GLY A 284 14.17 -5.51 7.74
N PHE A 285 14.51 -5.11 6.52
CA PHE A 285 15.28 -5.92 5.58
C PHE A 285 16.68 -6.21 6.11
N SER A 286 16.98 -7.48 6.33
CA SER A 286 18.26 -7.95 6.84
C SER A 286 19.33 -8.07 5.75
N VAL A 287 20.58 -8.31 6.15
CA VAL A 287 21.68 -8.60 5.21
C VAL A 287 21.35 -9.79 4.31
N SER A 288 20.73 -10.84 4.85
CA SER A 288 20.35 -12.04 4.08
C SER A 288 19.28 -11.72 3.03
N PHE A 289 18.31 -10.83 3.34
CA PHE A 289 17.36 -10.32 2.36
C PHE A 289 18.07 -9.64 1.18
N TRP A 290 18.94 -8.66 1.49
CA TRP A 290 19.67 -7.91 0.46
C TRP A 290 20.59 -8.79 -0.37
N THR A 291 21.28 -9.75 0.27
CA THR A 291 22.13 -10.70 -0.45
C THR A 291 21.33 -11.52 -1.45
N ALA A 292 20.18 -12.05 -1.03
CA ALA A 292 19.31 -12.84 -1.88
C ALA A 292 18.67 -12.01 -3.00
N TYR A 293 18.18 -10.82 -2.68
CA TYR A 293 17.61 -9.90 -3.69
C TYR A 293 18.67 -9.52 -4.75
N ASN A 294 19.86 -9.07 -4.30
CA ASN A 294 20.92 -8.61 -5.19
C ASN A 294 21.60 -9.75 -5.98
N SER A 295 21.42 -11.00 -5.58
CA SER A 295 21.84 -12.15 -6.39
C SER A 295 20.99 -12.34 -7.64
N VAL A 296 19.74 -11.82 -7.63
CA VAL A 296 18.80 -11.87 -8.76
C VAL A 296 18.83 -10.56 -9.53
N ILE A 297 18.75 -9.42 -8.84
CA ILE A 297 18.84 -8.07 -9.42
C ILE A 297 20.03 -7.35 -8.79
N PRO A 298 21.20 -7.34 -9.45
CA PRO A 298 22.36 -6.63 -8.93
C PRO A 298 22.11 -5.13 -8.79
N LYS A 299 22.70 -4.51 -7.77
CA LYS A 299 22.68 -3.06 -7.62
C LYS A 299 23.31 -2.37 -8.84
N ALA A 300 22.56 -1.47 -9.47
CA ALA A 300 23.08 -0.65 -10.52
C ALA A 300 24.00 0.47 -9.97
N LYS A 301 24.92 0.97 -10.79
CA LYS A 301 25.77 2.12 -10.43
C LYS A 301 24.89 3.30 -9.96
N GLY A 302 25.26 3.94 -8.85
CA GLY A 302 24.51 5.05 -8.25
C GLY A 302 23.27 4.65 -7.44
N TRP A 303 23.14 3.36 -7.10
CA TRP A 303 22.00 2.86 -6.32
C TRP A 303 21.85 3.58 -4.97
N ASP A 304 22.92 3.83 -4.24
CA ASP A 304 22.83 4.47 -2.93
C ASP A 304 22.28 5.90 -3.02
N ASP A 305 22.73 6.70 -4.00
CA ASP A 305 22.24 8.07 -4.23
C ASP A 305 20.75 8.07 -4.65
N ARG A 306 20.33 7.10 -5.49
CA ARG A 306 18.92 6.96 -5.87
C ARG A 306 18.08 6.47 -4.71
N HIS A 307 18.61 5.61 -3.86
CA HIS A 307 17.89 5.15 -2.66
C HIS A 307 17.52 6.32 -1.75
N ASP A 308 18.43 7.27 -1.53
CA ASP A 308 18.14 8.49 -0.77
C ASP A 308 17.01 9.31 -1.42
N LEU A 309 17.06 9.50 -2.75
CA LEU A 309 15.98 10.16 -3.49
C LEU A 309 14.62 9.44 -3.29
N LEU A 310 14.60 8.12 -3.43
CA LEU A 310 13.38 7.34 -3.38
C LEU A 310 12.74 7.32 -1.99
N THR A 311 13.54 7.43 -0.91
CA THR A 311 13.03 7.51 0.47
C THR A 311 12.31 8.82 0.79
N VAL A 312 12.51 9.87 0.01
CA VAL A 312 11.83 11.17 0.24
C VAL A 312 10.33 11.07 0.08
N CYS A 313 9.86 10.27 -0.87
CA CYS A 313 8.44 10.21 -1.25
C CYS A 313 7.66 9.06 -0.62
N SER A 314 8.34 8.09 -0.02
CA SER A 314 7.73 6.81 0.36
C SER A 314 6.90 6.83 1.64
N SER A 315 7.06 7.85 2.49
CA SER A 315 6.34 7.94 3.77
C SER A 315 5.03 8.77 3.71
N GLY A 316 4.56 9.08 2.50
CA GLY A 316 3.39 9.95 2.32
C GLY A 316 3.62 11.42 2.75
N SER A 317 4.85 11.78 3.16
CA SER A 317 5.21 13.15 3.52
C SER A 317 6.66 13.48 3.17
N VAL A 318 6.87 14.65 2.56
CA VAL A 318 8.19 15.19 2.27
C VAL A 318 8.62 16.12 3.40
N SER A 319 9.88 16.02 3.86
CA SER A 319 10.45 16.94 4.83
C SER A 319 11.64 17.70 4.25
N SER A 320 11.82 18.96 4.70
CA SER A 320 12.96 19.79 4.29
C SER A 320 14.31 19.17 4.63
N VAL A 321 14.39 18.41 5.74
CA VAL A 321 15.64 17.74 6.16
C VAL A 321 16.05 16.67 5.15
N LYS A 322 15.11 15.82 4.73
CA LYS A 322 15.38 14.78 3.71
C LYS A 322 15.79 15.40 2.37
N LEU A 323 15.11 16.47 1.94
CA LEU A 323 15.46 17.17 0.69
C LEU A 323 16.86 17.77 0.73
N LEU A 324 17.27 18.35 1.86
CA LEU A 324 18.60 18.94 2.01
C LEU A 324 19.75 17.92 1.96
N GLN A 325 19.48 16.65 2.30
CA GLN A 325 20.50 15.59 2.26
C GLN A 325 20.84 15.13 0.84
N ILE A 326 19.95 15.39 -0.13
CA ILE A 326 20.07 14.89 -1.52
C ILE A 326 20.52 15.98 -2.50
N ILE A 327 20.31 17.26 -2.20
CA ILE A 327 20.68 18.40 -3.05
C ILE A 327 22.16 18.73 -2.95
#